data_6658036f0d341c08a4e6bcd8d2bd6883
#
_entry.id   6658036f0d341c08a4e6bcd8d2bd6883
#
_cell.length_a   1.000
_cell.length_b   1.000
_cell.length_c   1.000
_cell.angle_alpha   90.00
_cell.angle_beta   90.00
_cell.angle_gamma   90.00
#
_symmetry.space_group_name_H-M   'P 1'
#
loop_
_entity.id
_entity.type
_entity.pdbx_description
1 polymer ?
#
loop_
_entity_poly.entity_id
_entity_poly.type
_entity_poly.pdbx_seq_one_letter_code
_entity_poly.pdbx_strand_id
1 'polypeptide(L)'
;MKKFVKLFMMLCLTAFLLSYSNAAPAKRTINPADRKAVNNEVMEPDFSGWVQVKGNQFFDPQGNPILFAGLCASDPDRLEKSNQWNDHYFGGAADWGANVIRFAVHPQAVRQRGWEAYFEILDQGIELAKRYNLYVIMDWHSIGNLKDELFQSANYQTTLDETTAFWVEVARRYKDEPVVAMYELFNEPTITRFGVCTWEEWREINEQLIDTIRFHNPNALCLVAGFDWAYELRSVISDPVHRTNIAYVSHPYPQKREKPWEEKWEADWGHVADQYPVICTEIGFCLEGERGAHVPVITDMTYGPAITAYFEKKGISFTAWCFDVSWAPALINDWDFTPTTQGTFFRDYLRNRKQ
;
A
#
# COMPACT_ATOMS: atom_id res chain seq x y z
N MET A 1 67.52 -19.67 29.16
CA MET A 1 67.43 -20.78 30.14
C MET A 1 66.00 -21.17 30.34
N LYS A 2 65.78 -22.47 30.19
CA LYS A 2 64.64 -23.30 30.66
C LYS A 2 63.29 -23.00 29.98
N LYS A 3 62.85 -23.82 29.04
CA LYS A 3 62.41 -25.24 29.01
C LYS A 3 60.98 -25.45 29.52
N PHE A 4 60.10 -25.88 28.55
CA PHE A 4 59.13 -26.97 28.59
C PHE A 4 57.92 -26.86 29.53
N VAL A 5 56.66 -27.04 29.00
CA VAL A 5 56.05 -28.36 28.85
C VAL A 5 54.88 -28.27 27.87
N LYS A 6 54.86 -29.20 26.89
CA LYS A 6 53.70 -29.56 26.06
C LYS A 6 52.78 -30.44 26.90
N LEU A 7 51.46 -30.22 26.84
CA LEU A 7 50.50 -31.27 27.17
C LEU A 7 49.49 -31.40 26.00
N PHE A 8 49.52 -32.55 25.40
CA PHE A 8 48.65 -33.05 24.36
C PHE A 8 47.28 -33.36 25.00
N MET A 9 46.21 -32.81 24.47
CA MET A 9 44.88 -33.34 24.73
C MET A 9 44.16 -33.48 23.39
N MET A 10 44.13 -34.74 22.95
CA MET A 10 43.43 -35.25 21.78
C MET A 10 41.96 -35.35 22.14
N LEU A 11 41.10 -34.51 21.59
CA LEU A 11 39.66 -34.71 21.63
C LEU A 11 39.17 -34.97 20.21
N CYS A 12 38.59 -36.16 20.03
CA CYS A 12 37.92 -36.58 18.83
C CYS A 12 36.74 -35.62 18.50
N LEU A 13 36.86 -34.84 17.45
CA LEU A 13 35.72 -34.22 16.80
C LEU A 13 35.21 -35.16 15.73
N THR A 14 34.14 -35.87 16.04
CA THR A 14 33.29 -36.50 15.02
C THR A 14 32.58 -35.41 14.24
N ALA A 15 33.07 -35.15 13.03
CA ALA A 15 32.41 -34.27 12.08
C ALA A 15 31.10 -34.90 11.60
N PHE A 16 29.98 -34.40 12.09
CA PHE A 16 28.67 -34.61 11.45
C PHE A 16 28.62 -33.69 10.23
N LEU A 17 28.93 -34.21 9.07
CA LEU A 17 28.64 -33.59 7.78
C LEU A 17 27.11 -33.66 7.56
N LEU A 18 26.39 -32.64 8.00
CA LEU A 18 25.05 -32.36 7.50
C LEU A 18 25.20 -31.80 6.06
N SER A 19 24.97 -32.68 5.09
CA SER A 19 24.79 -32.29 3.70
C SER A 19 23.51 -31.45 3.60
N TYR A 20 23.64 -30.12 3.62
CA TYR A 20 22.58 -29.24 3.16
C TYR A 20 22.45 -29.43 1.65
N SER A 21 21.44 -30.16 1.24
CA SER A 21 20.97 -30.19 -0.12
C SER A 21 20.41 -28.81 -0.46
N ASN A 22 21.12 -28.03 -1.26
CA ASN A 22 20.62 -26.85 -1.94
C ASN A 22 19.61 -27.30 -3.02
N ALA A 23 18.44 -27.75 -2.62
CA ALA A 23 17.30 -27.84 -3.50
C ALA A 23 16.71 -26.43 -3.59
N ALA A 24 16.89 -25.76 -4.73
CA ALA A 24 16.13 -24.57 -5.09
C ALA A 24 14.63 -24.87 -4.87
N PRO A 25 13.84 -23.95 -4.28
CA PRO A 25 12.41 -24.17 -4.12
C PRO A 25 11.80 -24.47 -5.48
N ALA A 26 11.16 -25.63 -5.60
CA ALA A 26 10.47 -26.02 -6.82
C ALA A 26 9.47 -24.90 -7.18
N LYS A 27 9.58 -24.37 -8.41
CA LYS A 27 8.60 -23.43 -8.96
C LYS A 27 7.23 -24.11 -8.91
N ARG A 28 6.44 -23.78 -7.90
CA ARG A 28 5.04 -24.17 -7.81
C ARG A 28 4.27 -23.26 -8.78
N THR A 29 4.19 -23.64 -10.03
CA THR A 29 3.21 -23.09 -10.95
C THR A 29 1.83 -23.50 -10.43
N ILE A 30 1.14 -22.58 -9.77
CA ILE A 30 -0.26 -22.76 -9.42
C ILE A 30 -1.02 -22.77 -10.74
N ASN A 31 -1.68 -23.89 -11.04
CA ASN A 31 -2.54 -24.01 -12.21
C ASN A 31 -3.60 -22.89 -12.15
N PRO A 32 -3.85 -22.12 -13.20
CA PRO A 32 -4.92 -21.13 -13.23
C PRO A 32 -6.31 -21.69 -12.85
N ALA A 33 -6.52 -23.01 -13.03
CA ALA A 33 -7.74 -23.70 -12.61
C ALA A 33 -7.85 -23.92 -11.09
N ASP A 34 -6.76 -23.79 -10.32
CA ASP A 34 -6.77 -23.92 -8.85
C ASP A 34 -7.05 -22.60 -8.12
N ARG A 35 -7.22 -21.50 -8.85
CA ARG A 35 -7.78 -20.27 -8.28
C ARG A 35 -9.22 -20.56 -7.91
N LYS A 36 -9.51 -20.74 -6.62
CA LYS A 36 -10.90 -20.68 -6.14
C LYS A 36 -11.49 -19.39 -6.70
N ALA A 37 -12.56 -19.51 -7.46
CA ALA A 37 -13.34 -18.36 -7.90
C ALA A 37 -13.61 -17.51 -6.64
N VAL A 38 -13.06 -16.29 -6.59
CA VAL A 38 -13.45 -15.33 -5.57
C VAL A 38 -14.92 -15.13 -5.82
N ASN A 39 -15.76 -15.59 -4.90
CA ASN A 39 -17.18 -15.27 -4.97
C ASN A 39 -17.27 -13.77 -5.03
N ASN A 40 -17.90 -13.23 -6.07
CA ASN A 40 -18.11 -11.80 -6.25
C ASN A 40 -19.12 -11.19 -5.26
N GLU A 41 -19.46 -11.92 -4.20
CA GLU A 41 -20.17 -11.35 -3.06
C GLU A 41 -19.21 -10.43 -2.32
N VAL A 42 -19.53 -9.15 -2.32
CA VAL A 42 -18.81 -8.18 -1.50
C VAL A 42 -18.99 -8.59 -0.05
N MET A 43 -17.92 -9.11 0.52
CA MET A 43 -17.89 -9.44 1.94
C MET A 43 -17.82 -8.12 2.73
N GLU A 44 -18.79 -7.93 3.62
CA GLU A 44 -18.74 -6.83 4.58
C GLU A 44 -17.46 -6.93 5.41
N PRO A 45 -16.73 -5.82 5.64
CA PRO A 45 -15.55 -5.82 6.47
C PRO A 45 -15.79 -6.43 7.85
N ASP A 46 -14.89 -7.29 8.27
CA ASP A 46 -14.92 -7.93 9.57
C ASP A 46 -13.75 -7.46 10.43
N PHE A 47 -14.06 -6.73 11.48
CA PHE A 47 -13.09 -6.18 12.42
C PHE A 47 -12.90 -7.05 13.67
N SER A 48 -13.36 -8.31 13.65
CA SER A 48 -13.16 -9.25 14.78
C SER A 48 -11.71 -9.73 14.90
N GLY A 49 -10.89 -9.49 13.89
CA GLY A 49 -9.48 -9.86 13.83
C GLY A 49 -8.75 -9.14 12.69
N TRP A 50 -7.53 -9.57 12.44
CA TRP A 50 -6.62 -8.91 11.52
C TRP A 50 -6.69 -9.50 10.11
N VAL A 51 -6.62 -8.64 9.12
CA VAL A 51 -6.32 -9.03 7.73
C VAL A 51 -4.92 -9.63 7.67
N GLN A 52 -4.78 -10.73 6.95
CA GLN A 52 -3.52 -11.45 6.80
C GLN A 52 -3.19 -11.74 5.34
N VAL A 53 -1.91 -11.93 5.08
CA VAL A 53 -1.40 -12.39 3.78
C VAL A 53 -1.13 -13.89 3.83
N LYS A 54 -1.63 -14.62 2.82
CA LYS A 54 -1.29 -16.03 2.58
C LYS A 54 -1.01 -16.23 1.08
N GLY A 55 0.22 -16.59 0.74
CA GLY A 55 0.65 -16.63 -0.67
C GLY A 55 0.60 -15.23 -1.31
N ASN A 56 -0.17 -15.10 -2.36
CA ASN A 56 -0.33 -13.85 -3.09
C ASN A 56 -1.70 -13.18 -2.89
N GLN A 57 -2.38 -13.46 -1.78
CA GLN A 57 -3.72 -12.98 -1.50
C GLN A 57 -3.85 -12.43 -0.08
N PHE A 58 -4.80 -11.50 0.09
CA PHE A 58 -5.28 -11.06 1.39
C PHE A 58 -6.41 -11.95 1.89
N PHE A 59 -6.48 -12.14 3.19
CA PHE A 59 -7.51 -12.93 3.86
C PHE A 59 -8.13 -12.15 5.02
N ASP A 60 -9.43 -12.25 5.13
CA ASP A 60 -10.17 -11.75 6.29
C ASP A 60 -9.88 -12.58 7.56
N PRO A 61 -10.35 -12.15 8.75
CA PRO A 61 -10.17 -12.89 9.99
C PRO A 61 -10.73 -14.32 9.98
N GLN A 62 -11.76 -14.61 9.16
CA GLN A 62 -12.34 -15.93 9.00
C GLN A 62 -11.55 -16.83 8.05
N GLY A 63 -10.55 -16.27 7.36
CA GLY A 63 -9.72 -16.99 6.41
C GLY A 63 -10.32 -17.08 5.00
N ASN A 64 -11.24 -16.19 4.65
CA ASN A 64 -11.74 -16.03 3.29
C ASN A 64 -10.86 -15.06 2.51
N PRO A 65 -10.60 -15.29 1.21
CA PRO A 65 -9.92 -14.32 0.37
C PRO A 65 -10.70 -13.01 0.28
N ILE A 66 -10.02 -11.87 0.42
CA ILE A 66 -10.62 -10.53 0.29
C ILE A 66 -9.87 -9.73 -0.77
N LEU A 67 -10.62 -8.99 -1.59
CA LEU A 67 -10.10 -7.96 -2.49
C LEU A 67 -10.53 -6.59 -1.99
N PHE A 68 -9.55 -5.73 -1.77
CA PHE A 68 -9.80 -4.35 -1.41
C PHE A 68 -10.06 -3.53 -2.67
N ALA A 69 -11.15 -2.78 -2.67
CA ALA A 69 -11.46 -1.82 -3.70
C ALA A 69 -12.13 -0.61 -3.05
N GLY A 70 -11.50 0.53 -3.18
CA GLY A 70 -11.96 1.70 -2.44
C GLY A 70 -11.42 3.02 -2.96
N LEU A 71 -11.32 3.97 -2.06
CA LEU A 71 -11.06 5.36 -2.36
C LEU A 71 -9.89 5.90 -1.52
N CYS A 72 -9.10 6.79 -2.10
CA CYS A 72 -8.15 7.60 -1.35
C CYS A 72 -8.85 8.86 -0.83
N ALA A 73 -8.81 9.06 0.48
CA ALA A 73 -9.08 10.37 1.07
C ALA A 73 -7.88 11.30 0.83
N SER A 74 -8.10 12.59 0.67
CA SER A 74 -7.03 13.58 0.82
C SER A 74 -6.58 13.63 2.30
N ASP A 75 -5.57 14.47 2.60
CA ASP A 75 -5.04 14.58 3.96
C ASP A 75 -6.16 14.83 4.99
N PRO A 76 -6.23 14.03 6.07
CA PRO A 76 -7.24 14.18 7.14
C PRO A 76 -7.33 15.59 7.74
N ASP A 77 -6.19 16.27 7.97
CA ASP A 77 -6.15 17.65 8.47
C ASP A 77 -6.82 18.64 7.50
N ARG A 78 -6.62 18.44 6.18
CA ARG A 78 -7.28 19.22 5.14
C ARG A 78 -8.79 19.01 5.14
N LEU A 79 -9.23 17.75 5.23
CA LEU A 79 -10.67 17.41 5.24
C LEU A 79 -11.34 17.96 6.51
N GLU A 80 -10.68 17.85 7.65
CA GLU A 80 -11.20 18.40 8.92
C GLU A 80 -11.31 19.93 8.82
N LYS A 81 -10.30 20.65 8.36
CA LYS A 81 -10.34 22.12 8.14
C LYS A 81 -11.43 22.55 7.16
N SER A 82 -11.85 21.66 6.28
CA SER A 82 -12.95 21.90 5.33
C SER A 82 -14.30 21.40 5.85
N ASN A 83 -14.41 20.97 7.10
CA ASN A 83 -15.57 20.34 7.72
C ASN A 83 -16.09 19.10 6.98
N GLN A 84 -15.18 18.36 6.33
CA GLN A 84 -15.52 17.15 5.56
C GLN A 84 -15.10 15.85 6.26
N TRP A 85 -14.30 15.89 7.33
CA TRP A 85 -13.92 14.71 8.09
C TRP A 85 -15.03 14.29 9.04
N ASN A 86 -16.12 13.75 8.49
CA ASN A 86 -17.40 13.53 9.19
C ASN A 86 -18.20 12.35 8.61
N ASP A 87 -19.35 12.05 9.20
CA ASP A 87 -20.26 10.98 8.77
C ASP A 87 -20.70 11.09 7.32
N HIS A 88 -20.90 12.31 6.80
CA HIS A 88 -21.28 12.50 5.39
C HIS A 88 -20.21 12.00 4.43
N TYR A 89 -18.95 12.31 4.71
CA TYR A 89 -17.82 11.91 3.86
C TYR A 89 -17.61 10.40 3.84
N PHE A 90 -17.57 9.76 5.00
CA PHE A 90 -17.38 8.31 5.10
C PHE A 90 -18.60 7.55 4.58
N GLY A 91 -19.83 8.06 4.86
CA GLY A 91 -21.06 7.53 4.27
C GLY A 91 -21.04 7.59 2.75
N GLY A 92 -20.58 8.71 2.18
CA GLY A 92 -20.42 8.86 0.72
C GLY A 92 -19.44 7.85 0.11
N ALA A 93 -18.32 7.60 0.78
CA ALA A 93 -17.37 6.59 0.34
C ALA A 93 -17.97 5.17 0.37
N ALA A 94 -18.68 4.81 1.44
CA ALA A 94 -19.40 3.54 1.56
C ALA A 94 -20.53 3.41 0.52
N ASP A 95 -21.28 4.48 0.28
CA ASP A 95 -22.34 4.52 -0.74
C ASP A 95 -21.80 4.33 -2.18
N TRP A 96 -20.54 4.71 -2.42
CA TRP A 96 -19.87 4.42 -3.68
C TRP A 96 -19.49 2.94 -3.82
N GLY A 97 -19.58 2.17 -2.74
CA GLY A 97 -19.28 0.73 -2.76
C GLY A 97 -17.85 0.40 -2.35
N ALA A 98 -17.12 1.35 -1.77
CA ALA A 98 -15.81 1.09 -1.19
C ALA A 98 -15.91 0.11 0.00
N ASN A 99 -14.90 -0.76 0.16
CA ASN A 99 -14.68 -1.56 1.38
C ASN A 99 -13.39 -1.15 2.10
N VAL A 100 -12.65 -0.18 1.55
CA VAL A 100 -11.43 0.36 2.10
C VAL A 100 -11.31 1.84 1.79
N ILE A 101 -10.77 2.61 2.73
CA ILE A 101 -10.42 4.02 2.55
C ILE A 101 -8.97 4.24 2.94
N ARG A 102 -8.21 4.94 2.10
CA ARG A 102 -6.81 5.26 2.35
C ARG A 102 -6.66 6.68 2.86
N PHE A 103 -5.98 6.85 3.98
CA PHE A 103 -5.70 8.16 4.60
C PHE A 103 -4.31 8.64 4.18
N ALA A 104 -4.26 9.68 3.34
CA ALA A 104 -3.00 10.27 2.86
C ALA A 104 -2.43 11.25 3.90
N VAL A 105 -1.63 10.75 4.86
CA VAL A 105 -1.06 11.54 5.97
C VAL A 105 0.21 12.25 5.55
N HIS A 106 0.15 13.57 5.36
CA HIS A 106 1.33 14.36 4.98
C HIS A 106 2.22 14.71 6.18
N PRO A 107 3.53 14.48 6.09
CA PRO A 107 4.47 14.85 7.17
C PRO A 107 4.34 16.32 7.59
N GLN A 108 4.22 17.22 6.62
CA GLN A 108 4.07 18.64 6.93
C GLN A 108 2.79 18.97 7.70
N ALA A 109 1.67 18.32 7.37
CA ALA A 109 0.40 18.55 8.06
C ALA A 109 0.47 18.09 9.53
N VAL A 110 1.10 16.94 9.79
CA VAL A 110 1.37 16.45 11.15
C VAL A 110 2.19 17.45 11.94
N ARG A 111 3.30 17.96 11.38
CA ARG A 111 4.14 18.98 12.05
C ARG A 111 3.41 20.29 12.30
N GLN A 112 2.61 20.76 11.34
CA GLN A 112 1.89 22.03 11.44
C GLN A 112 0.74 21.99 12.45
N ARG A 113 0.01 20.88 12.51
CA ARG A 113 -1.06 20.72 13.49
C ARG A 113 -0.53 20.36 14.88
N GLY A 114 0.59 19.70 14.96
CA GLY A 114 1.12 19.05 16.16
C GLY A 114 0.64 17.60 16.26
N TRP A 115 1.52 16.73 16.75
CA TRP A 115 1.34 15.27 16.72
C TRP A 115 0.03 14.83 17.41
N GLU A 116 -0.19 15.23 18.66
CA GLU A 116 -1.38 14.79 19.40
C GLU A 116 -2.67 15.23 18.72
N ALA A 117 -2.76 16.51 18.34
CA ALA A 117 -3.96 17.03 17.67
C ALA A 117 -4.20 16.40 16.28
N TYR A 118 -3.13 15.94 15.60
CA TYR A 118 -3.27 15.21 14.35
C TYR A 118 -3.77 13.79 14.59
N PHE A 119 -3.26 13.11 15.61
CA PHE A 119 -3.71 11.76 15.96
C PHE A 119 -5.16 11.73 16.47
N GLU A 120 -5.65 12.80 17.11
CA GLU A 120 -7.09 12.95 17.43
C GLU A 120 -7.97 12.93 16.17
N ILE A 121 -7.49 13.53 15.06
CA ILE A 121 -8.20 13.46 13.77
C ILE A 121 -8.17 12.02 13.22
N LEU A 122 -7.03 11.34 13.30
CA LEU A 122 -6.94 9.95 12.86
C LEU A 122 -7.85 9.04 13.67
N ASP A 123 -7.91 9.21 15.01
CA ASP A 123 -8.83 8.46 15.88
C ASP A 123 -10.30 8.64 15.45
N GLN A 124 -10.70 9.89 15.20
CA GLN A 124 -12.04 10.19 14.68
C GLN A 124 -12.29 9.48 13.34
N GLY A 125 -11.32 9.52 12.43
CA GLY A 125 -11.41 8.85 11.12
C GLY A 125 -11.56 7.34 11.23
N ILE A 126 -10.84 6.72 12.18
CA ILE A 126 -10.92 5.28 12.43
C ILE A 126 -12.30 4.91 12.98
N GLU A 127 -12.87 5.68 13.92
CA GLU A 127 -14.22 5.44 14.41
C GLU A 127 -15.30 5.63 13.33
N LEU A 128 -15.10 6.61 12.44
CA LEU A 128 -15.98 6.80 11.27
C LEU A 128 -15.84 5.61 10.29
N ALA A 129 -14.63 5.17 10.00
CA ALA A 129 -14.40 4.01 9.13
C ALA A 129 -15.07 2.74 9.66
N LYS A 130 -14.99 2.46 10.97
CA LYS A 130 -15.72 1.36 11.63
C LYS A 130 -17.22 1.48 11.41
N ARG A 131 -17.79 2.67 11.63
CA ARG A 131 -19.23 2.92 11.51
C ARG A 131 -19.75 2.66 10.11
N TYR A 132 -18.94 2.92 9.09
CA TYR A 132 -19.31 2.78 7.69
C TYR A 132 -18.74 1.51 7.03
N ASN A 133 -18.26 0.55 7.82
CA ASN A 133 -17.71 -0.71 7.36
C ASN A 133 -16.59 -0.52 6.31
N LEU A 134 -15.63 0.34 6.59
CA LEU A 134 -14.47 0.59 5.74
C LEU A 134 -13.20 0.16 6.46
N TYR A 135 -12.39 -0.70 5.84
CA TYR A 135 -11.01 -0.87 6.27
C TYR A 135 -10.21 0.40 6.01
N VAL A 136 -9.16 0.60 6.79
CA VAL A 136 -8.26 1.77 6.65
C VAL A 136 -6.89 1.32 6.18
N ILE A 137 -6.36 2.00 5.15
CA ILE A 137 -4.94 2.03 4.83
C ILE A 137 -4.38 3.32 5.42
N MET A 138 -3.47 3.20 6.38
CA MET A 138 -2.71 4.35 6.89
C MET A 138 -1.50 4.55 6.00
N ASP A 139 -1.37 5.70 5.35
CA ASP A 139 -0.29 6.01 4.42
C ASP A 139 0.55 7.19 4.92
N TRP A 140 1.87 6.99 5.04
CA TRP A 140 2.81 8.08 5.23
C TRP A 140 3.12 8.74 3.89
N HIS A 141 2.33 9.78 3.59
CA HIS A 141 2.21 10.36 2.25
C HIS A 141 3.39 11.27 1.89
N SER A 142 4.56 10.66 1.69
CA SER A 142 5.78 11.33 1.28
C SER A 142 6.18 10.94 -0.15
N ILE A 143 6.81 11.85 -0.89
CA ILE A 143 7.30 11.65 -2.26
C ILE A 143 8.77 12.05 -2.33
N GLY A 144 9.64 11.09 -2.61
CA GLY A 144 11.08 11.34 -2.74
C GLY A 144 11.95 10.16 -2.37
N ASN A 145 13.17 10.47 -1.93
CA ASN A 145 14.17 9.51 -1.47
C ASN A 145 14.39 9.67 0.04
N LEU A 146 13.84 8.74 0.82
CA LEU A 146 13.96 8.75 2.28
C LEU A 146 15.40 8.54 2.75
N LYS A 147 16.20 7.75 2.03
CA LYS A 147 17.60 7.50 2.38
C LYS A 147 18.44 8.77 2.36
N ASP A 148 18.29 9.58 1.31
CA ASP A 148 19.06 10.80 1.12
C ASP A 148 18.30 12.05 1.63
N GLU A 149 17.09 11.87 2.16
CA GLU A 149 16.17 12.92 2.64
C GLU A 149 15.91 14.03 1.61
N LEU A 150 15.75 13.63 0.35
CA LEU A 150 15.46 14.52 -0.78
C LEU A 150 14.03 14.30 -1.27
N PHE A 151 13.21 15.33 -1.21
CA PHE A 151 11.77 15.24 -1.45
C PHE A 151 11.28 16.20 -2.54
N GLN A 152 10.16 15.83 -3.18
CA GLN A 152 9.58 16.58 -4.30
C GLN A 152 9.11 17.99 -3.91
N SER A 153 8.62 18.16 -2.69
CA SER A 153 8.21 19.46 -2.15
C SER A 153 8.23 19.47 -0.62
N ALA A 154 8.02 20.65 -0.02
CA ALA A 154 7.97 20.81 1.42
C ALA A 154 6.89 19.95 2.11
N ASN A 155 5.77 19.68 1.43
CA ASN A 155 4.68 18.86 1.99
C ASN A 155 5.12 17.43 2.30
N TYR A 156 6.05 16.90 1.50
CA TYR A 156 6.52 15.53 1.55
C TYR A 156 7.82 15.34 2.35
N GLN A 157 8.43 16.44 2.79
CA GLN A 157 9.66 16.35 3.57
C GLN A 157 9.44 15.62 4.88
N THR A 158 10.32 14.66 5.13
CA THR A 158 10.40 13.89 6.37
C THR A 158 11.86 13.50 6.61
N THR A 159 12.14 12.78 7.68
CA THR A 159 13.41 12.11 7.91
C THR A 159 13.15 10.64 8.21
N LEU A 160 14.18 9.80 8.18
CA LEU A 160 14.01 8.40 8.60
C LEU A 160 13.57 8.33 10.07
N ASP A 161 14.12 9.19 10.93
CA ASP A 161 13.74 9.26 12.35
C ASP A 161 12.29 9.69 12.53
N GLU A 162 11.81 10.72 11.80
CA GLU A 162 10.43 11.17 11.85
C GLU A 162 9.47 10.10 11.31
N THR A 163 9.82 9.46 10.19
CA THR A 163 9.06 8.35 9.62
C THR A 163 8.96 7.19 10.61
N THR A 164 10.06 6.84 11.25
CA THR A 164 10.10 5.80 12.29
C THR A 164 9.23 6.18 13.49
N ALA A 165 9.34 7.42 13.97
CA ALA A 165 8.53 7.91 15.09
C ALA A 165 7.03 7.88 14.79
N PHE A 166 6.63 8.29 13.56
CA PHE A 166 5.25 8.19 13.11
C PHE A 166 4.74 6.74 13.16
N TRP A 167 5.49 5.81 12.62
CA TRP A 167 5.10 4.41 12.61
C TRP A 167 5.08 3.76 13.99
N VAL A 168 5.97 4.16 14.90
CA VAL A 168 5.92 3.73 16.30
C VAL A 168 4.60 4.18 16.94
N GLU A 169 4.21 5.44 16.75
CA GLU A 169 2.97 5.96 17.34
C GLU A 169 1.73 5.29 16.74
N VAL A 170 1.65 5.17 15.40
CA VAL A 170 0.56 4.46 14.72
C VAL A 170 0.46 3.01 15.22
N ALA A 171 1.58 2.30 15.29
CA ALA A 171 1.60 0.91 15.72
C ALA A 171 1.18 0.72 17.19
N ARG A 172 1.56 1.64 18.07
CA ARG A 172 1.18 1.60 19.50
C ARG A 172 -0.28 1.96 19.71
N ARG A 173 -0.75 3.02 19.04
CA ARG A 173 -2.10 3.57 19.20
C ARG A 173 -3.15 2.62 18.64
N TYR A 174 -2.88 1.99 17.50
CA TYR A 174 -3.85 1.16 16.78
C TYR A 174 -3.54 -0.34 16.84
N LYS A 175 -2.75 -0.79 17.81
CA LYS A 175 -2.39 -2.21 17.97
C LYS A 175 -3.59 -3.14 18.22
N ASP A 176 -4.70 -2.61 18.72
CA ASP A 176 -5.92 -3.35 19.04
C ASP A 176 -7.08 -2.94 18.10
N GLU A 177 -6.76 -2.31 16.96
CA GLU A 177 -7.72 -1.75 16.00
C GLU A 177 -7.62 -2.44 14.62
N PRO A 178 -8.26 -3.60 14.43
CA PRO A 178 -8.21 -4.35 13.18
C PRO A 178 -8.76 -3.60 11.95
N VAL A 179 -9.56 -2.56 12.15
CA VAL A 179 -10.03 -1.67 11.09
C VAL A 179 -8.87 -1.00 10.35
N VAL A 180 -7.74 -0.72 11.03
CA VAL A 180 -6.50 -0.27 10.42
C VAL A 180 -5.80 -1.49 9.82
N ALA A 181 -6.30 -1.91 8.66
CA ALA A 181 -5.89 -3.16 8.04
C ALA A 181 -4.48 -3.14 7.49
N MET A 182 -4.00 -1.98 7.00
CA MET A 182 -2.73 -1.88 6.29
C MET A 182 -1.96 -0.60 6.65
N TYR A 183 -0.63 -0.72 6.68
CA TYR A 183 0.35 0.31 7.02
C TYR A 183 1.22 0.55 5.78
N GLU A 184 0.93 1.58 5.00
CA GLU A 184 1.70 1.93 3.80
C GLU A 184 2.89 2.78 4.19
N LEU A 185 4.07 2.15 4.23
CA LEU A 185 5.26 2.66 4.90
C LEU A 185 5.77 3.98 4.33
N PHE A 186 5.59 4.18 3.02
CA PHE A 186 6.00 5.37 2.29
C PHE A 186 5.27 5.41 0.93
N ASN A 187 4.60 6.51 0.64
CA ASN A 187 3.71 6.65 -0.51
C ASN A 187 4.41 6.46 -1.88
N GLU A 188 5.33 7.34 -2.24
CA GLU A 188 5.94 7.35 -3.57
C GLU A 188 7.47 7.49 -3.51
N PRO A 189 8.19 6.37 -3.28
CA PRO A 189 9.64 6.38 -3.36
C PRO A 189 10.11 6.64 -4.80
N THR A 190 11.03 7.59 -4.96
CA THR A 190 11.65 7.90 -6.25
C THR A 190 13.07 8.39 -6.06
N ILE A 191 13.95 7.94 -6.94
CA ILE A 191 15.34 8.39 -7.00
C ILE A 191 15.58 9.31 -8.19
N THR A 192 14.61 9.46 -9.08
CA THR A 192 14.72 10.35 -10.25
C THR A 192 14.79 11.79 -9.80
N ARG A 193 15.97 12.42 -9.89
CA ARG A 193 16.31 13.78 -9.42
C ARG A 193 16.42 13.94 -7.89
N PHE A 194 16.30 12.84 -7.12
CA PHE A 194 16.29 12.86 -5.65
C PHE A 194 17.37 11.96 -5.04
N GLY A 195 18.58 12.00 -5.57
CA GLY A 195 19.70 11.24 -5.04
C GLY A 195 19.77 9.80 -5.57
N VAL A 196 20.41 8.92 -4.80
CA VAL A 196 20.66 7.53 -5.17
C VAL A 196 20.23 6.60 -4.04
N CYS A 197 19.37 5.64 -4.38
CA CYS A 197 18.99 4.56 -3.49
C CYS A 197 18.84 3.28 -4.32
N THR A 198 19.54 2.23 -3.96
CA THR A 198 19.36 0.92 -4.59
C THR A 198 18.12 0.23 -4.04
N TRP A 199 17.62 -0.79 -4.74
CA TRP A 199 16.52 -1.60 -4.23
C TRP A 199 16.90 -2.29 -2.89
N GLU A 200 18.10 -2.81 -2.78
CA GLU A 200 18.60 -3.44 -1.55
C GLU A 200 18.55 -2.46 -0.36
N GLU A 201 19.08 -1.24 -0.52
CA GLU A 201 19.02 -0.21 0.52
C GLU A 201 17.59 0.19 0.89
N TRP A 202 16.69 0.30 -0.11
CA TRP A 202 15.28 0.58 0.09
C TRP A 202 14.57 -0.56 0.83
N ARG A 203 14.84 -1.80 0.44
CA ARG A 203 14.34 -3.00 1.10
C ARG A 203 14.75 -3.03 2.57
N GLU A 204 16.03 -2.77 2.88
CA GLU A 204 16.55 -2.75 4.25
C GLU A 204 15.89 -1.67 5.11
N ILE A 205 15.65 -0.47 4.58
CA ILE A 205 14.91 0.60 5.26
C ILE A 205 13.49 0.12 5.60
N ASN A 206 12.78 -0.47 4.62
CA ASN A 206 11.44 -0.99 4.86
C ASN A 206 11.42 -2.13 5.87
N GLU A 207 12.40 -3.04 5.85
CA GLU A 207 12.51 -4.12 6.82
C GLU A 207 12.73 -3.59 8.24
N GLN A 208 13.52 -2.53 8.43
CA GLN A 208 13.71 -1.86 9.72
C GLN A 208 12.40 -1.21 10.20
N LEU A 209 11.66 -0.54 9.32
CA LEU A 209 10.34 0.02 9.64
C LEU A 209 9.33 -1.07 10.02
N ILE A 210 9.28 -2.16 9.26
CA ILE A 210 8.42 -3.31 9.55
C ILE A 210 8.73 -3.91 10.93
N ASP A 211 10.00 -4.14 11.23
CA ASP A 211 10.42 -4.69 12.52
C ASP A 211 10.04 -3.75 13.67
N THR A 212 10.21 -2.44 13.48
CA THR A 212 9.82 -1.42 14.44
C THR A 212 8.31 -1.40 14.68
N ILE A 213 7.51 -1.43 13.63
CA ILE A 213 6.05 -1.50 13.72
C ILE A 213 5.63 -2.77 14.47
N ARG A 214 6.18 -3.91 14.12
CA ARG A 214 5.80 -5.21 14.71
C ARG A 214 6.26 -5.44 16.13
N PHE A 215 7.26 -4.71 16.57
CA PHE A 215 7.61 -4.67 17.99
C PHE A 215 6.43 -4.14 18.84
N HIS A 216 5.61 -3.25 18.29
CA HIS A 216 4.44 -2.65 18.94
C HIS A 216 3.11 -3.29 18.54
N ASN A 217 2.97 -3.68 17.28
CA ASN A 217 1.80 -4.35 16.71
C ASN A 217 2.23 -5.56 15.87
N PRO A 218 2.33 -6.76 16.46
CA PRO A 218 2.78 -7.97 15.76
C PRO A 218 1.88 -8.39 14.58
N ASN A 219 0.64 -7.91 14.54
CA ASN A 219 -0.34 -8.25 13.51
C ASN A 219 -0.29 -7.31 12.28
N ALA A 220 0.49 -6.23 12.35
CA ALA A 220 0.51 -5.21 11.30
C ALA A 220 0.86 -5.83 9.92
N LEU A 221 -0.02 -5.58 8.95
CA LEU A 221 0.22 -5.83 7.55
C LEU A 221 0.83 -4.57 6.92
N CYS A 222 2.07 -4.68 6.45
CA CYS A 222 2.81 -3.55 5.92
C CYS A 222 2.82 -3.56 4.38
N LEU A 223 2.67 -2.38 3.79
CA LEU A 223 2.71 -2.17 2.35
C LEU A 223 4.05 -1.52 1.97
N VAL A 224 4.73 -2.10 0.99
CA VAL A 224 6.03 -1.66 0.50
C VAL A 224 5.92 -1.21 -0.95
N ALA A 225 6.14 0.07 -1.20
CA ALA A 225 6.12 0.65 -2.53
C ALA A 225 7.45 0.46 -3.26
N GLY A 226 7.38 0.27 -4.59
CA GLY A 226 8.55 0.26 -5.46
C GLY A 226 8.97 1.65 -5.90
N PHE A 227 9.98 1.75 -6.78
CA PHE A 227 10.48 3.02 -7.29
C PHE A 227 9.62 3.62 -8.43
N ASP A 228 10.11 4.71 -8.99
CA ASP A 228 9.46 5.49 -10.06
C ASP A 228 8.09 6.03 -9.61
N TRP A 229 8.06 6.69 -8.44
CA TRP A 229 6.80 7.13 -7.79
C TRP A 229 5.85 5.95 -7.59
N ALA A 230 6.32 4.95 -6.86
CA ALA A 230 5.64 3.69 -6.57
C ALA A 230 5.18 2.89 -7.81
N TYR A 231 5.68 3.18 -9.03
CA TYR A 231 5.19 2.51 -10.22
C TYR A 231 5.76 1.11 -10.40
N GLU A 232 7.08 0.92 -10.25
CA GLU A 232 7.76 -0.31 -10.67
C GLU A 232 8.12 -1.26 -9.51
N LEU A 233 7.98 -2.57 -9.75
CA LEU A 233 8.30 -3.64 -8.80
C LEU A 233 9.28 -4.68 -9.40
N ARG A 234 10.05 -4.32 -10.43
CA ARG A 234 10.89 -5.28 -11.17
C ARG A 234 11.90 -6.04 -10.33
N SER A 235 12.42 -5.41 -9.28
CA SER A 235 13.43 -6.04 -8.41
C SER A 235 12.84 -7.03 -7.40
N VAL A 236 11.55 -6.99 -7.12
CA VAL A 236 10.89 -7.74 -6.03
C VAL A 236 11.06 -9.24 -6.17
N ILE A 237 10.94 -9.80 -7.38
CA ILE A 237 11.00 -11.27 -7.55
C ILE A 237 12.40 -11.80 -7.31
N SER A 238 13.43 -11.04 -7.66
CA SER A 238 14.83 -11.44 -7.48
C SER A 238 15.34 -11.18 -6.06
N ASP A 239 14.81 -10.15 -5.40
CA ASP A 239 15.23 -9.73 -4.06
C ASP A 239 14.00 -9.21 -3.27
N PRO A 240 13.11 -10.10 -2.77
CA PRO A 240 11.92 -9.70 -2.05
C PRO A 240 12.25 -9.17 -0.66
N VAL A 241 11.34 -8.42 -0.06
CA VAL A 241 11.37 -8.09 1.37
C VAL A 241 11.35 -9.38 2.20
N HIS A 242 12.32 -9.52 3.11
CA HIS A 242 12.50 -10.73 3.93
C HIS A 242 11.62 -10.71 5.18
N ARG A 243 10.37 -10.31 5.02
CA ARG A 243 9.36 -10.30 6.09
C ARG A 243 8.06 -10.90 5.55
N THR A 244 7.30 -11.54 6.42
CA THR A 244 5.96 -12.07 6.10
C THR A 244 4.89 -11.00 6.30
N ASN A 245 3.63 -11.31 5.99
CA ASN A 245 2.47 -10.40 6.17
C ASN A 245 2.73 -9.01 5.61
N ILE A 246 3.22 -8.96 4.36
CA ILE A 246 3.48 -7.74 3.59
C ILE A 246 2.78 -7.83 2.23
N ALA A 247 2.53 -6.70 1.61
CA ALA A 247 2.13 -6.61 0.21
C ALA A 247 2.94 -5.51 -0.49
N TYR A 248 2.96 -5.56 -1.82
CA TYR A 248 3.66 -4.56 -2.62
C TYR A 248 2.70 -3.56 -3.24
N VAL A 249 3.16 -2.32 -3.37
CA VAL A 249 2.37 -1.21 -3.90
C VAL A 249 2.85 -0.80 -5.28
N SER A 250 1.88 -0.53 -6.18
CA SER A 250 2.12 0.15 -7.45
C SER A 250 1.11 1.28 -7.69
N HIS A 251 1.59 2.39 -8.30
CA HIS A 251 0.76 3.52 -8.74
C HIS A 251 0.77 3.61 -10.28
N PRO A 252 -0.01 2.78 -10.98
CA PRO A 252 0.06 2.64 -12.43
C PRO A 252 -0.78 3.71 -13.17
N TYR A 253 -0.45 4.98 -12.98
CA TYR A 253 -1.09 6.06 -13.73
C TYR A 253 -0.89 5.91 -15.26
N PRO A 254 -1.86 6.39 -16.10
CA PRO A 254 -1.91 6.06 -17.52
C PRO A 254 -0.64 6.35 -18.32
N GLN A 255 -0.01 7.51 -18.08
CA GLN A 255 1.17 7.94 -18.84
C GLN A 255 2.50 7.47 -18.23
N LYS A 256 2.48 6.61 -17.22
CA LYS A 256 3.70 5.89 -16.80
C LYS A 256 4.23 5.02 -17.93
N ARG A 257 3.34 4.51 -18.79
CA ARG A 257 3.67 3.79 -20.03
C ARG A 257 2.67 4.11 -21.13
N GLU A 258 3.13 4.07 -22.36
CA GLU A 258 2.27 4.17 -23.53
C GLU A 258 1.47 2.89 -23.77
N LYS A 259 0.32 3.00 -24.46
CA LYS A 259 -0.45 1.85 -24.93
C LYS A 259 0.37 0.96 -25.88
N PRO A 260 0.14 -0.35 -25.91
CA PRO A 260 -0.76 -1.12 -25.07
C PRO A 260 -0.22 -1.26 -23.65
N TRP A 261 -1.08 -1.15 -22.63
CA TRP A 261 -0.63 -1.09 -21.25
C TRP A 261 -0.35 -2.46 -20.62
N GLU A 262 -1.17 -3.47 -20.89
CA GLU A 262 -1.18 -4.73 -20.16
C GLU A 262 0.18 -5.43 -20.16
N GLU A 263 0.83 -5.53 -21.30
CA GLU A 263 2.15 -6.14 -21.42
C GLU A 263 3.22 -5.39 -20.60
N LYS A 264 3.09 -4.07 -20.51
CA LYS A 264 4.01 -3.21 -19.76
C LYS A 264 3.72 -3.26 -18.26
N TRP A 265 2.46 -3.30 -17.87
CA TRP A 265 2.07 -3.55 -16.49
C TRP A 265 2.58 -4.90 -16.00
N GLU A 266 2.40 -5.95 -16.82
CA GLU A 266 2.92 -7.28 -16.51
C GLU A 266 4.44 -7.28 -16.32
N ALA A 267 5.19 -6.60 -17.20
CA ALA A 267 6.64 -6.53 -17.14
C ALA A 267 7.18 -5.68 -15.99
N ASP A 268 6.49 -4.58 -15.64
CA ASP A 268 7.00 -3.60 -14.68
C ASP A 268 6.61 -3.89 -13.23
N TRP A 269 5.39 -4.46 -12.99
CA TRP A 269 4.89 -4.69 -11.62
C TRP A 269 3.89 -5.85 -11.49
N GLY A 270 3.09 -6.13 -12.51
CA GLY A 270 1.98 -7.07 -12.43
C GLY A 270 2.40 -8.53 -12.25
N HIS A 271 3.60 -8.91 -12.76
CA HIS A 271 4.17 -10.25 -12.56
C HIS A 271 4.40 -10.57 -11.07
N VAL A 272 4.54 -9.56 -10.21
CA VAL A 272 4.71 -9.74 -8.78
C VAL A 272 3.46 -10.34 -8.14
N ALA A 273 2.27 -10.01 -8.67
CA ALA A 273 1.00 -10.54 -8.19
C ALA A 273 0.84 -12.07 -8.35
N ASP A 274 1.73 -12.73 -9.10
CA ASP A 274 1.74 -14.19 -9.20
C ASP A 274 2.35 -14.87 -7.96
N GLN A 275 3.12 -14.12 -7.14
CA GLN A 275 3.82 -14.67 -5.98
C GLN A 275 3.50 -13.94 -4.67
N TYR A 276 3.20 -12.65 -4.72
CA TYR A 276 2.94 -11.79 -3.57
C TYR A 276 1.66 -10.99 -3.78
N PRO A 277 0.94 -10.58 -2.72
CA PRO A 277 -0.18 -9.65 -2.90
C PRO A 277 0.34 -8.32 -3.43
N VAL A 278 -0.39 -7.77 -4.41
CA VAL A 278 -0.18 -6.42 -4.92
C VAL A 278 -1.44 -5.60 -4.69
N ILE A 279 -1.26 -4.37 -4.25
CA ILE A 279 -2.32 -3.38 -4.15
C ILE A 279 -1.90 -2.11 -4.88
N CYS A 280 -2.77 -1.59 -5.75
CA CYS A 280 -2.56 -0.30 -6.40
C CYS A 280 -3.23 0.78 -5.55
N THR A 281 -2.49 1.34 -4.58
CA THR A 281 -3.03 2.30 -3.61
C THR A 281 -3.33 3.66 -4.20
N GLU A 282 -2.85 3.95 -5.40
CA GLU A 282 -3.30 5.06 -6.22
C GLU A 282 -3.50 4.66 -7.68
N ILE A 283 -4.71 4.87 -8.16
CA ILE A 283 -5.04 4.82 -9.59
C ILE A 283 -6.00 5.96 -9.91
N GLY A 284 -5.93 6.48 -11.13
CA GLY A 284 -6.82 7.54 -11.55
C GLY A 284 -6.49 8.06 -12.93
N PHE A 285 -7.40 8.84 -13.50
CA PHE A 285 -7.20 9.45 -14.80
C PHE A 285 -8.00 10.74 -14.99
N CYS A 286 -7.56 11.59 -15.91
CA CYS A 286 -8.31 12.71 -16.43
C CYS A 286 -8.34 12.64 -17.95
N LEU A 287 -9.42 13.13 -18.55
CA LEU A 287 -9.41 13.41 -19.98
C LEU A 287 -8.63 14.71 -20.26
N GLU A 288 -8.09 14.81 -21.46
CA GLU A 288 -7.42 16.05 -21.89
C GLU A 288 -8.37 17.25 -21.78
N GLY A 289 -7.90 18.34 -21.18
CA GLY A 289 -8.68 19.55 -20.95
C GLY A 289 -9.60 19.55 -19.74
N GLU A 290 -9.75 18.45 -19.02
CA GLU A 290 -10.47 18.43 -17.73
C GLU A 290 -9.69 19.16 -16.65
N ARG A 291 -10.41 19.65 -15.64
CA ARG A 291 -9.79 20.27 -14.46
C ARG A 291 -8.85 19.28 -13.75
N GLY A 292 -7.60 19.68 -13.59
CA GLY A 292 -6.59 18.85 -12.94
C GLY A 292 -5.86 17.88 -13.88
N ALA A 293 -6.12 17.94 -15.19
CA ALA A 293 -5.38 17.15 -16.16
C ALA A 293 -3.89 17.54 -16.18
N HIS A 294 -3.02 16.59 -15.94
CA HIS A 294 -1.56 16.74 -15.94
C HIS A 294 -0.88 15.41 -16.24
N VAL A 295 0.40 15.42 -16.54
CA VAL A 295 1.22 14.20 -16.61
C VAL A 295 1.44 13.69 -15.17
N PRO A 296 1.20 12.40 -14.83
CA PRO A 296 0.96 11.28 -15.76
C PRO A 296 -0.50 10.81 -15.87
N VAL A 297 -1.51 11.62 -15.51
CA VAL A 297 -2.90 11.15 -15.36
C VAL A 297 -3.76 11.31 -16.62
N ILE A 298 -3.30 12.07 -17.63
CA ILE A 298 -4.07 12.32 -18.85
C ILE A 298 -4.18 11.05 -19.70
N THR A 299 -5.39 10.70 -20.10
CA THR A 299 -5.69 9.58 -21.00
C THR A 299 -7.08 9.73 -21.63
N ASP A 300 -7.58 8.66 -22.23
CA ASP A 300 -8.94 8.53 -22.70
C ASP A 300 -9.75 7.53 -21.82
N MET A 301 -11.04 7.33 -22.15
CA MET A 301 -11.95 6.48 -21.39
C MET A 301 -11.60 4.99 -21.44
N THR A 302 -10.57 4.57 -22.19
CA THR A 302 -10.17 3.16 -22.26
C THR A 302 -9.30 2.71 -21.10
N TYR A 303 -8.68 3.64 -20.37
CA TYR A 303 -7.80 3.30 -19.24
C TYR A 303 -8.55 2.64 -18.09
N GLY A 304 -9.65 3.25 -17.62
CA GLY A 304 -10.43 2.72 -16.50
C GLY A 304 -10.83 1.25 -16.71
N PRO A 305 -11.51 0.91 -17.82
CA PRO A 305 -11.84 -0.48 -18.14
C PRO A 305 -10.64 -1.41 -18.28
N ALA A 306 -9.52 -0.94 -18.87
CA ALA A 306 -8.34 -1.75 -19.06
C ALA A 306 -7.68 -2.11 -17.74
N ILE A 307 -7.49 -1.14 -16.83
CA ILE A 307 -6.80 -1.36 -15.56
C ILE A 307 -7.64 -2.22 -14.61
N THR A 308 -8.95 -2.01 -14.55
CA THR A 308 -9.83 -2.82 -13.68
C THR A 308 -9.96 -4.26 -14.18
N ALA A 309 -10.06 -4.48 -15.49
CA ALA A 309 -10.02 -5.83 -16.05
C ALA A 309 -8.71 -6.56 -15.76
N TYR A 310 -7.58 -5.84 -15.78
CA TYR A 310 -6.28 -6.38 -15.41
C TYR A 310 -6.22 -6.74 -13.92
N PHE A 311 -6.79 -5.91 -13.03
CA PHE A 311 -6.89 -6.20 -11.60
C PHE A 311 -7.73 -7.45 -11.33
N GLU A 312 -8.89 -7.60 -11.97
CA GLU A 312 -9.71 -8.80 -11.85
C GLU A 312 -8.96 -10.05 -12.31
N LYS A 313 -8.27 -9.97 -13.45
CA LYS A 313 -7.46 -11.08 -13.97
C LYS A 313 -6.36 -11.52 -13.01
N LYS A 314 -5.72 -10.59 -12.30
CA LYS A 314 -4.55 -10.84 -11.44
C LYS A 314 -4.89 -10.94 -9.96
N GLY A 315 -6.13 -10.63 -9.53
CA GLY A 315 -6.52 -10.58 -8.12
C GLY A 315 -5.86 -9.43 -7.37
N ILE A 316 -5.74 -8.25 -8.01
CA ILE A 316 -5.08 -7.06 -7.48
C ILE A 316 -6.10 -6.15 -6.82
N SER A 317 -5.81 -5.71 -5.60
CA SER A 317 -6.60 -4.71 -4.87
C SER A 317 -6.25 -3.29 -5.31
N PHE A 318 -7.14 -2.31 -5.05
CA PHE A 318 -6.85 -0.92 -5.41
C PHE A 318 -7.61 0.11 -4.55
N THR A 319 -7.10 1.35 -4.55
CA THR A 319 -7.84 2.56 -4.15
C THR A 319 -7.74 3.63 -5.23
N ALA A 320 -8.88 4.27 -5.56
CA ALA A 320 -8.93 5.32 -6.58
C ALA A 320 -8.58 6.68 -5.98
N TRP A 321 -7.70 7.41 -6.64
CA TRP A 321 -7.27 8.76 -6.28
C TRP A 321 -8.09 9.80 -7.03
N CYS A 322 -8.64 10.84 -6.42
CA CYS A 322 -8.75 11.12 -5.00
C CYS A 322 -10.20 11.53 -4.69
N PHE A 323 -10.77 11.05 -3.59
CA PHE A 323 -12.13 11.41 -3.14
C PHE A 323 -12.12 12.80 -2.50
N ASP A 324 -11.79 13.79 -3.33
CA ASP A 324 -11.64 15.20 -2.99
C ASP A 324 -12.08 16.06 -4.19
N VAL A 325 -12.45 17.31 -3.94
CA VAL A 325 -12.93 18.24 -4.95
C VAL A 325 -11.82 18.96 -5.71
N SER A 326 -10.57 18.87 -5.24
CA SER A 326 -9.45 19.66 -5.81
C SER A 326 -8.14 18.92 -5.98
N TRP A 327 -7.93 17.81 -5.25
CA TRP A 327 -6.74 16.98 -5.41
C TRP A 327 -6.89 16.13 -6.66
N ALA A 328 -6.10 16.45 -7.68
CA ALA A 328 -6.19 15.86 -9.01
C ALA A 328 -5.39 14.53 -9.12
N PRO A 329 -5.93 13.59 -9.88
CA PRO A 329 -7.23 13.56 -10.52
C PRO A 329 -8.38 13.37 -9.53
N ALA A 330 -9.29 14.35 -9.47
CA ALA A 330 -10.39 14.36 -8.50
C ALA A 330 -11.50 13.38 -8.91
N LEU A 331 -12.10 12.69 -7.93
CA LEU A 331 -13.24 11.80 -8.14
C LEU A 331 -14.59 12.54 -8.05
N ILE A 332 -14.63 13.67 -7.32
CA ILE A 332 -15.84 14.45 -7.09
C ILE A 332 -15.67 15.91 -7.48
N ASN A 333 -16.76 16.52 -7.92
CA ASN A 333 -16.81 17.93 -8.29
C ASN A 333 -17.15 18.85 -7.11
N ASP A 334 -17.91 18.33 -6.16
CA ASP A 334 -18.42 19.02 -4.97
C ASP A 334 -18.53 18.05 -3.79
N TRP A 335 -18.83 18.59 -2.62
CA TRP A 335 -18.97 17.81 -1.40
C TRP A 335 -20.36 17.12 -1.24
N ASP A 336 -21.24 17.24 -2.25
CA ASP A 336 -22.43 16.41 -2.40
C ASP A 336 -22.11 15.15 -3.23
N PHE A 337 -20.82 14.92 -3.51
CA PHE A 337 -20.26 13.78 -4.23
C PHE A 337 -20.73 13.64 -5.68
N THR A 338 -21.06 14.76 -6.32
CA THR A 338 -21.27 14.78 -7.78
C THR A 338 -19.99 14.28 -8.48
N PRO A 339 -20.02 13.15 -9.19
CA PRO A 339 -18.80 12.55 -9.69
C PRO A 339 -18.22 13.32 -10.87
N THR A 340 -16.91 13.30 -11.03
CA THR A 340 -16.20 13.67 -12.25
C THR A 340 -16.34 12.56 -13.30
N THR A 341 -15.68 12.70 -14.46
CA THR A 341 -15.64 11.63 -15.47
C THR A 341 -15.06 10.34 -14.90
N GLN A 342 -13.88 10.38 -14.31
CA GLN A 342 -13.31 9.21 -13.65
C GLN A 342 -14.11 8.78 -12.41
N GLY A 343 -14.68 9.74 -11.68
CA GLY A 343 -15.51 9.46 -10.52
C GLY A 343 -16.76 8.65 -10.90
N THR A 344 -17.40 8.97 -12.02
CA THR A 344 -18.51 8.18 -12.56
C THR A 344 -18.08 6.74 -12.83
N PHE A 345 -16.93 6.57 -13.50
CA PHE A 345 -16.41 5.24 -13.79
C PHE A 345 -16.15 4.42 -12.51
N PHE A 346 -15.37 4.98 -11.55
CA PHE A 346 -15.01 4.22 -10.34
C PHE A 346 -16.20 3.99 -9.41
N ARG A 347 -17.11 4.95 -9.25
CA ARG A 347 -18.36 4.75 -8.50
C ARG A 347 -19.17 3.59 -9.07
N ASP A 348 -19.38 3.60 -10.38
CA ASP A 348 -20.20 2.58 -11.03
C ASP A 348 -19.53 1.21 -10.98
N TYR A 349 -18.20 1.16 -11.13
CA TYR A 349 -17.42 -0.06 -10.97
C TYR A 349 -17.52 -0.62 -9.53
N LEU A 350 -17.30 0.22 -8.52
CA LEU A 350 -17.36 -0.19 -7.10
C LEU A 350 -18.75 -0.69 -6.72
N ARG A 351 -19.82 -0.01 -7.15
CA ARG A 351 -21.21 -0.42 -6.89
C ARG A 351 -21.57 -1.74 -7.56
N ASN A 352 -21.11 -1.96 -8.78
CA ASN A 352 -21.41 -3.19 -9.52
C ASN A 352 -20.69 -4.41 -8.96
N ARG A 353 -19.59 -4.25 -8.22
CA ARG A 353 -18.94 -5.34 -7.47
C ARG A 353 -19.79 -5.84 -6.30
N LYS A 354 -20.78 -5.07 -5.83
CA LYS A 354 -21.71 -5.46 -4.74
C LYS A 354 -22.91 -6.29 -5.22
N GLN A 355 -23.05 -6.48 -6.53
CA GLN A 355 -24.13 -7.30 -7.11
C GLN A 355 -23.59 -8.65 -7.57
#